data_8fd179c42c93293cd8d4a5ae1ec52a4a
#
_entry.id   8fd179c42c93293cd8d4a5ae1ec52a4a
#
_cell.length_a   1.000
_cell.length_b   1.000
_cell.length_c   1.000
_cell.angle_alpha   90.00
_cell.angle_beta   90.00
_cell.angle_gamma   90.00
#
_symmetry.space_group_name_H-M   'P 1'
#
loop_
_entity.id
_entity.type
_entity.pdbx_description
1 polymer ?
#
loop_
_entity_poly.entity_id
_entity_poly.type
_entity_poly.pdbx_seq_one_letter_code
_entity_poly.pdbx_strand_id
1 'polypeptide(L)'
;MKKLLIALFAVPLAGLWGAPAALASEGGYHLDRAPIESHDIVSLQAGARTFVNYCLNCHGAQFMRYNRLADLGLTEAQIRDNLLFAGDKVGDTMKTAMTPKDGKAWFGVQPPDLSVIARSRGGDWLYTYLRTFYRDPKTATGWNNAVFPNVG
;
A
#
# COMPACT_ATOMS: atom_id res chain seq x y z
N MET A 1 50.16 25.32 43.85
CA MET A 1 49.49 24.03 44.00
C MET A 1 48.00 24.25 43.81
N LYS A 2 47.51 24.08 42.58
CA LYS A 2 46.09 24.30 42.25
C LYS A 2 45.39 22.95 42.24
N LYS A 3 44.44 22.74 43.15
CA LYS A 3 43.61 21.53 43.20
C LYS A 3 42.48 21.68 42.20
N LEU A 4 42.48 20.82 41.16
CA LEU A 4 41.43 20.71 40.16
C LEU A 4 40.35 19.80 40.70
N LEU A 5 39.17 20.36 40.98
CA LEU A 5 37.94 19.62 41.37
C LEU A 5 37.23 19.17 40.07
N ILE A 6 37.29 17.89 39.77
CA ILE A 6 36.52 17.26 38.71
C ILE A 6 35.15 16.90 39.28
N ALA A 7 34.12 17.68 38.88
CA ALA A 7 32.75 17.35 39.17
C ALA A 7 32.22 16.29 38.16
N LEU A 8 32.03 15.08 38.63
CA LEU A 8 31.36 14.01 37.86
C LEU A 8 29.87 14.37 37.75
N PHE A 9 29.42 14.74 36.55
CA PHE A 9 28.00 14.79 36.22
C PHE A 9 27.51 13.37 35.94
N ALA A 10 26.82 12.77 36.91
CA ALA A 10 26.05 11.58 36.70
C ALA A 10 24.75 11.95 35.95
N VAL A 11 24.69 11.70 34.64
CA VAL A 11 23.46 11.79 33.87
C VAL A 11 22.63 10.53 34.13
N PRO A 12 21.42 10.64 34.69
CA PRO A 12 20.56 9.48 34.83
C PRO A 12 20.11 9.03 33.43
N LEU A 13 20.48 7.82 33.04
CA LEU A 13 20.01 7.14 31.84
C LEU A 13 18.54 6.72 32.12
N ALA A 14 17.61 7.68 32.05
CA ALA A 14 16.17 7.42 32.11
C ALA A 14 15.78 6.66 30.82
N GLY A 15 15.36 5.43 31.01
CA GLY A 15 15.04 4.50 29.92
C GLY A 15 14.08 5.09 28.89
N LEU A 16 14.52 5.11 27.62
CA LEU A 16 13.63 5.24 26.47
C LEU A 16 12.78 3.95 26.38
N TRP A 17 11.69 3.94 27.10
CA TRP A 17 10.63 2.98 26.82
C TRP A 17 9.99 3.43 25.52
N GLY A 18 10.28 2.69 24.46
CA GLY A 18 9.70 2.94 23.15
C GLY A 18 8.18 2.91 23.25
N ALA A 19 7.57 4.08 23.14
CA ALA A 19 6.12 4.14 22.93
C ALA A 19 5.81 3.42 21.63
N PRO A 20 4.80 2.51 21.60
CA PRO A 20 4.36 1.94 20.34
C PRO A 20 3.93 3.09 19.45
N ALA A 21 4.50 3.15 18.24
CA ALA A 21 4.06 4.10 17.23
C ALA A 21 2.60 3.75 16.90
N ALA A 22 1.67 4.49 17.47
CA ALA A 22 0.28 4.43 17.08
C ALA A 22 0.22 4.92 15.63
N LEU A 23 -0.02 4.02 14.70
CA LEU A 23 -0.37 4.37 13.33
C LEU A 23 -1.75 5.04 13.38
N ALA A 24 -1.75 6.35 13.54
CA ALA A 24 -2.97 7.14 13.50
C ALA A 24 -3.54 7.04 12.08
N SER A 25 -4.78 6.57 11.95
CA SER A 25 -5.54 6.75 10.70
C SER A 25 -5.72 8.26 10.48
N GLU A 26 -5.55 8.70 9.23
CA GLU A 26 -5.88 10.08 8.88
C GLU A 26 -7.39 10.29 9.14
N GLY A 27 -7.74 10.94 10.23
CA GLY A 27 -9.14 11.20 10.59
C GLY A 27 -9.68 10.45 11.82
N GLY A 28 -8.86 9.64 12.52
CA GLY A 28 -9.29 8.97 13.76
C GLY A 28 -10.29 7.82 13.57
N TYR A 29 -10.50 7.34 12.33
CA TYR A 29 -11.36 6.19 12.06
C TYR A 29 -10.74 4.91 12.64
N HIS A 30 -11.57 4.08 13.30
CA HIS A 30 -11.13 2.80 13.83
C HIS A 30 -10.81 1.84 12.68
N LEU A 31 -9.57 1.31 12.65
CA LEU A 31 -9.17 0.36 11.63
C LEU A 31 -9.54 -1.07 12.04
N ASP A 32 -10.18 -1.79 11.11
CA ASP A 32 -10.41 -3.22 11.25
C ASP A 32 -9.10 -3.98 11.10
N ARG A 33 -8.91 -5.03 11.88
CA ARG A 33 -7.76 -5.91 11.73
C ARG A 33 -7.89 -6.73 10.44
N ALA A 34 -6.91 -6.60 9.55
CA ALA A 34 -6.88 -7.38 8.32
C ALA A 34 -6.54 -8.85 8.61
N PRO A 35 -7.29 -9.81 8.06
CA PRO A 35 -7.02 -11.24 8.22
C PRO A 35 -5.89 -11.69 7.27
N ILE A 36 -4.68 -11.15 7.50
CA ILE A 36 -3.52 -11.41 6.63
C ILE A 36 -2.80 -12.67 7.11
N GLU A 37 -2.73 -13.66 6.22
CA GLU A 37 -1.96 -14.88 6.38
C GLU A 37 -0.84 -14.91 5.34
N SER A 38 0.34 -14.41 5.72
CA SER A 38 1.49 -14.24 4.80
C SER A 38 2.06 -15.55 4.24
N HIS A 39 1.66 -16.69 4.76
CA HIS A 39 2.07 -18.02 4.32
C HIS A 39 0.95 -18.77 3.58
N ASP A 40 -0.24 -18.23 3.49
CA ASP A 40 -1.32 -18.79 2.66
C ASP A 40 -1.11 -18.42 1.18
N ILE A 41 -0.35 -19.27 0.51
CA ILE A 41 0.01 -19.09 -0.91
C ILE A 41 -1.24 -19.02 -1.79
N VAL A 42 -2.30 -19.76 -1.49
CA VAL A 42 -3.54 -19.75 -2.27
C VAL A 42 -4.21 -18.38 -2.19
N SER A 43 -4.31 -17.83 -1.00
CA SER A 43 -4.85 -16.48 -0.78
C SER A 43 -3.99 -15.41 -1.46
N LEU A 44 -2.66 -15.53 -1.37
CA LEU A 44 -1.74 -14.59 -2.01
C LEU A 44 -1.83 -14.64 -3.54
N GLN A 45 -1.94 -15.81 -4.15
CA GLN A 45 -2.16 -15.97 -5.59
C GLN A 45 -3.50 -15.38 -6.02
N ALA A 46 -4.57 -15.59 -5.24
CA ALA A 46 -5.88 -14.98 -5.48
C ALA A 46 -5.81 -13.45 -5.40
N GLY A 47 -5.07 -12.92 -4.43
CA GLY A 47 -4.79 -11.48 -4.29
C GLY A 47 -4.04 -10.91 -5.49
N ALA A 48 -3.00 -11.60 -5.95
CA ALA A 48 -2.24 -11.21 -7.14
C ALA A 48 -3.12 -11.16 -8.39
N ARG A 49 -3.97 -12.18 -8.59
CA ARG A 49 -4.96 -12.20 -9.68
C ARG A 49 -5.94 -11.04 -9.56
N THR A 50 -6.45 -10.76 -8.38
CA THR A 50 -7.37 -9.63 -8.14
C THR A 50 -6.70 -8.31 -8.46
N PHE A 51 -5.46 -8.09 -8.00
CA PHE A 51 -4.70 -6.88 -8.27
C PHE A 51 -4.51 -6.66 -9.78
N VAL A 52 -4.05 -7.67 -10.50
CA VAL A 52 -3.77 -7.57 -11.94
C VAL A 52 -5.04 -7.32 -12.74
N ASN A 53 -6.17 -7.95 -12.39
CA ASN A 53 -7.40 -7.84 -13.15
C ASN A 53 -8.22 -6.58 -12.84
N TYR A 54 -8.14 -6.05 -11.62
CA TYR A 54 -9.02 -4.95 -11.19
C TYR A 54 -8.24 -3.66 -10.85
N CYS A 55 -7.10 -3.75 -10.19
CA CYS A 55 -6.39 -2.56 -9.72
C CYS A 55 -5.43 -2.01 -10.79
N LEU A 56 -4.71 -2.90 -11.48
CA LEU A 56 -3.66 -2.54 -12.43
C LEU A 56 -4.19 -1.78 -13.66
N ASN A 57 -5.47 -1.85 -13.94
CA ASN A 57 -6.09 -1.06 -15.01
C ASN A 57 -5.93 0.45 -14.79
N CYS A 58 -5.94 0.88 -13.53
CA CYS A 58 -5.85 2.28 -13.13
C CYS A 58 -4.61 2.59 -12.30
N HIS A 59 -4.15 1.64 -11.48
CA HIS A 59 -3.05 1.82 -10.55
C HIS A 59 -1.83 1.00 -10.96
N GLY A 60 -0.71 1.66 -11.25
CA GLY A 60 0.56 0.97 -11.44
C GLY A 60 1.12 0.40 -10.12
N ALA A 61 2.04 -0.56 -10.26
CA ALA A 61 2.96 -1.01 -9.24
C ALA A 61 4.35 -1.10 -9.90
N GLN A 62 4.86 0.05 -10.34
CA GLN A 62 6.04 0.13 -11.22
C GLN A 62 7.35 -0.32 -10.57
N PHE A 63 7.40 -0.48 -9.24
CA PHE A 63 8.57 -1.06 -8.56
C PHE A 63 8.46 -2.58 -8.43
N MET A 64 7.33 -3.17 -8.86
CA MET A 64 7.11 -4.61 -8.93
C MET A 64 7.27 -5.11 -10.35
N ARG A 65 7.95 -6.24 -10.53
CA ARG A 65 8.04 -6.94 -11.82
C ARG A 65 7.18 -8.19 -11.78
N TYR A 66 6.61 -8.58 -12.93
CA TYR A 66 5.78 -9.78 -13.02
C TYR A 66 6.52 -11.06 -12.60
N ASN A 67 7.83 -11.19 -12.88
CA ASN A 67 8.61 -12.36 -12.48
C ASN A 67 8.68 -12.56 -10.95
N ARG A 68 8.41 -11.52 -10.14
CA ARG A 68 8.33 -11.65 -8.68
C ARG A 68 7.10 -12.45 -8.21
N LEU A 69 6.13 -12.65 -9.07
CA LEU A 69 4.99 -13.54 -8.78
C LEU A 69 5.42 -15.00 -8.66
N ALA A 70 6.63 -15.36 -9.13
CA ALA A 70 7.23 -16.68 -8.87
C ALA A 70 7.46 -16.93 -7.37
N ASP A 71 7.61 -15.89 -6.55
CA ASP A 71 7.72 -16.00 -5.09
C ASP A 71 6.44 -16.58 -4.45
N LEU A 72 5.33 -16.54 -5.19
CA LEU A 72 4.04 -17.14 -4.82
C LEU A 72 3.89 -18.57 -5.34
N GLY A 73 4.98 -19.22 -5.80
CA GLY A 73 4.96 -20.57 -6.34
C GLY A 73 4.41 -20.69 -7.78
N LEU A 74 4.25 -19.57 -8.49
CA LEU A 74 3.81 -19.57 -9.88
C LEU A 74 4.99 -19.80 -10.83
N THR A 75 4.80 -20.65 -11.85
CA THR A 75 5.77 -20.81 -12.95
C THR A 75 5.73 -19.61 -13.88
N GLU A 76 6.82 -19.37 -14.61
CA GLU A 76 6.87 -18.30 -15.62
C GLU A 76 5.74 -18.42 -16.66
N ALA A 77 5.43 -19.64 -17.09
CA ALA A 77 4.33 -19.89 -18.01
C ALA A 77 2.99 -19.48 -17.41
N GLN A 78 2.72 -19.83 -16.15
CA GLN A 78 1.49 -19.43 -15.46
C GLN A 78 1.38 -17.92 -15.32
N ILE A 79 2.47 -17.23 -15.01
CA ILE A 79 2.51 -15.78 -14.92
C ILE A 79 2.21 -15.15 -16.28
N ARG A 80 2.92 -15.60 -17.32
CA ARG A 80 2.76 -15.07 -18.68
C ARG A 80 1.34 -15.26 -19.20
N ASP A 81 0.80 -16.46 -19.04
CA ASP A 81 -0.45 -16.83 -19.68
C ASP A 81 -1.69 -16.32 -18.91
N ASN A 82 -1.56 -15.99 -17.61
CA ASN A 82 -2.70 -15.65 -16.76
C ASN A 82 -2.62 -14.27 -16.06
N LEU A 83 -1.46 -13.63 -16.02
CA LEU A 83 -1.27 -12.40 -15.23
C LEU A 83 -0.56 -11.28 -15.98
N LEU A 84 0.13 -11.57 -17.09
CA LEU A 84 0.90 -10.59 -17.85
C LEU A 84 0.01 -9.89 -18.89
N PHE A 85 -0.86 -8.97 -18.47
CA PHE A 85 -1.78 -8.27 -19.37
C PHE A 85 -1.31 -6.88 -19.80
N ALA A 86 -0.41 -6.26 -19.04
CA ALA A 86 0.07 -4.91 -19.30
C ALA A 86 1.61 -4.87 -19.48
N GLY A 87 2.18 -5.88 -20.13
CA GLY A 87 3.60 -6.00 -20.44
C GLY A 87 3.84 -7.04 -21.53
N ASP A 88 5.05 -7.07 -22.07
CA ASP A 88 5.44 -8.00 -23.15
C ASP A 88 6.18 -9.22 -22.62
N LYS A 89 6.85 -9.10 -21.49
CA LYS A 89 7.64 -10.17 -20.87
C LYS A 89 7.58 -10.11 -19.34
N VAL A 90 7.77 -11.26 -18.70
CA VAL A 90 7.70 -11.39 -17.22
C VAL A 90 8.71 -10.52 -16.45
N GLY A 91 9.77 -10.08 -17.12
CA GLY A 91 10.73 -9.12 -16.56
C GLY A 91 10.24 -7.67 -16.52
N ASP A 92 9.12 -7.35 -17.17
CA ASP A 92 8.58 -5.99 -17.19
C ASP A 92 7.97 -5.61 -15.83
N THR A 93 7.96 -4.32 -15.56
CA THR A 93 7.32 -3.77 -14.36
C THR A 93 5.82 -3.66 -14.55
N MET A 94 5.06 -3.76 -13.46
CA MET A 94 3.59 -3.68 -13.46
C MET A 94 3.14 -2.22 -13.64
N LYS A 95 3.04 -1.77 -14.87
CA LYS A 95 2.56 -0.42 -15.21
C LYS A 95 1.09 -0.47 -15.57
N THR A 96 0.34 0.55 -15.20
CA THR A 96 -1.02 0.73 -15.71
C THR A 96 -1.01 1.12 -17.19
N ALA A 97 -2.01 0.68 -17.93
CA ALA A 97 -2.26 1.13 -19.30
C ALA A 97 -2.87 2.53 -19.36
N MET A 98 -3.48 3.01 -18.27
CA MET A 98 -4.05 4.35 -18.18
C MET A 98 -2.97 5.43 -18.29
N THR A 99 -3.13 6.36 -19.21
CA THR A 99 -2.23 7.52 -19.31
C THR A 99 -2.52 8.56 -18.22
N PRO A 100 -1.54 9.37 -17.80
CA PRO A 100 -1.79 10.48 -16.87
C PRO A 100 -2.87 11.46 -17.35
N LYS A 101 -2.96 11.66 -18.66
CA LYS A 101 -3.98 12.51 -19.30
C LYS A 101 -5.39 11.94 -19.11
N ASP A 102 -5.54 10.64 -19.34
CA ASP A 102 -6.83 9.96 -19.18
C ASP A 102 -7.26 9.91 -17.72
N GLY A 103 -6.33 9.57 -16.81
CA GLY A 103 -6.60 9.59 -15.37
C GLY A 103 -7.09 10.95 -14.89
N LYS A 104 -6.42 12.03 -15.34
CA LYS A 104 -6.84 13.39 -15.00
C LYS A 104 -8.19 13.77 -15.62
N ALA A 105 -8.46 13.33 -16.85
CA ALA A 105 -9.72 13.62 -17.53
C ALA A 105 -10.92 12.90 -16.90
N TRP A 106 -10.73 11.66 -16.45
CA TRP A 106 -11.82 10.82 -15.93
C TRP A 106 -12.06 10.99 -14.44
N PHE A 107 -10.99 11.22 -13.66
CA PHE A 107 -11.06 11.25 -12.19
C PHE A 107 -10.64 12.59 -11.57
N GLY A 108 -10.25 13.58 -12.40
CA GLY A 108 -9.69 14.84 -11.91
C GLY A 108 -8.23 14.75 -11.48
N VAL A 109 -7.72 13.55 -11.22
CA VAL A 109 -6.35 13.26 -10.78
C VAL A 109 -5.93 11.89 -11.33
N GLN A 110 -4.64 11.72 -11.60
CA GLN A 110 -4.13 10.40 -11.96
C GLN A 110 -4.18 9.48 -10.74
N PRO A 111 -4.75 8.27 -10.84
CA PRO A 111 -4.67 7.28 -9.78
C PRO A 111 -3.22 7.00 -9.37
N PRO A 112 -2.90 6.99 -8.07
CA PRO A 112 -1.52 6.81 -7.60
C PRO A 112 -0.98 5.42 -7.91
N ASP A 113 0.36 5.33 -8.07
CA ASP A 113 1.07 4.07 -8.11
C ASP A 113 1.05 3.40 -6.71
N LEU A 114 0.76 2.10 -6.66
CA LEU A 114 0.56 1.36 -5.42
C LEU A 114 1.79 0.58 -4.94
N SER A 115 2.96 0.75 -5.59
CA SER A 115 4.18 -0.01 -5.28
C SER A 115 4.55 -0.07 -3.79
N VAL A 116 4.30 1.01 -3.05
CA VAL A 116 4.70 1.12 -1.64
C VAL A 116 3.52 1.30 -0.68
N ILE A 117 2.29 1.28 -1.18
CA ILE A 117 1.11 1.64 -0.38
C ILE A 117 0.93 0.72 0.84
N ALA A 118 1.11 -0.60 0.66
CA ALA A 118 0.98 -1.57 1.73
C ALA A 118 2.05 -1.37 2.83
N ARG A 119 3.24 -0.89 2.46
CA ARG A 119 4.31 -0.57 3.42
C ARG A 119 4.06 0.75 4.14
N SER A 120 3.56 1.75 3.44
CA SER A 120 3.35 3.10 3.99
C SER A 120 2.09 3.22 4.84
N ARG A 121 1.01 2.53 4.47
CA ARG A 121 -0.29 2.61 5.17
C ARG A 121 -0.55 1.40 6.08
N GLY A 122 0.01 0.25 5.77
CA GLY A 122 -0.24 -1.01 6.47
C GLY A 122 -1.47 -1.77 5.97
N GLY A 123 -1.53 -3.06 6.32
CA GLY A 123 -2.58 -3.95 5.87
C GLY A 123 -3.96 -3.61 6.44
N ASP A 124 -4.03 -3.27 7.72
CA ASP A 124 -5.28 -2.92 8.42
C ASP A 124 -5.92 -1.67 7.81
N TRP A 125 -5.09 -0.67 7.46
CA TRP A 125 -5.57 0.53 6.78
C TRP A 125 -6.14 0.20 5.40
N LEU A 126 -5.43 -0.56 4.58
CA LEU A 126 -5.89 -0.95 3.24
C LEU A 126 -7.16 -1.79 3.29
N TYR A 127 -7.22 -2.74 4.22
CA TYR A 127 -8.39 -3.58 4.42
C TYR A 127 -9.61 -2.76 4.78
N THR A 128 -9.46 -1.84 5.74
CA THR A 128 -10.55 -0.98 6.18
C THR A 128 -10.93 0.02 5.07
N TYR A 129 -9.94 0.63 4.41
CA TYR A 129 -10.16 1.57 3.31
C TYR A 129 -11.02 0.94 2.20
N LEU A 130 -10.67 -0.25 1.71
CA LEU A 130 -11.40 -0.91 0.62
C LEU A 130 -12.84 -1.28 0.98
N ARG A 131 -13.20 -1.35 2.26
CA ARG A 131 -14.53 -1.73 2.75
C ARG A 131 -15.40 -0.57 3.18
N THR A 132 -14.86 0.63 3.26
CA THR A 132 -15.53 1.80 3.85
C THR A 132 -15.88 2.88 2.84
N PHE A 133 -15.98 2.54 1.57
CA PHE A 133 -16.56 3.41 0.56
C PHE A 133 -18.09 3.54 0.75
N TYR A 134 -18.59 4.75 0.58
CA TYR A 134 -20.02 5.06 0.66
C TYR A 134 -20.42 6.09 -0.41
N ARG A 135 -21.71 6.14 -0.71
CA ARG A 135 -22.29 7.13 -1.64
C ARG A 135 -22.26 8.51 -0.98
N ASP A 136 -21.66 9.47 -1.69
CA ASP A 136 -21.64 10.88 -1.26
C ASP A 136 -21.91 11.78 -2.47
N PRO A 137 -23.13 12.32 -2.62
CA PRO A 137 -23.48 13.17 -3.75
C PRO A 137 -22.76 14.52 -3.77
N LYS A 138 -22.01 14.85 -2.72
CA LYS A 138 -21.23 16.08 -2.64
C LYS A 138 -19.86 15.97 -3.30
N THR A 139 -19.41 14.75 -3.62
CA THR A 139 -18.12 14.53 -4.30
C THR A 139 -18.32 14.46 -5.81
N ALA A 140 -17.29 14.79 -6.58
CA ALA A 140 -17.32 14.76 -8.03
C ALA A 140 -17.59 13.35 -8.60
N THR A 141 -17.10 12.30 -7.91
CA THR A 141 -17.28 10.90 -8.31
C THR A 141 -18.59 10.28 -7.79
N GLY A 142 -19.28 10.95 -6.86
CA GLY A 142 -20.45 10.41 -6.16
C GLY A 142 -20.07 9.38 -5.07
N TRP A 143 -18.80 9.24 -4.74
CA TRP A 143 -18.28 8.32 -3.73
C TRP A 143 -17.33 9.03 -2.77
N ASN A 144 -17.30 8.57 -1.54
CA ASN A 144 -16.36 9.01 -0.52
C ASN A 144 -15.92 7.82 0.33
N ASN A 145 -14.92 8.00 1.19
CA ASN A 145 -14.38 6.95 2.03
C ASN A 145 -14.29 7.40 3.49
N ALA A 146 -14.68 6.53 4.42
CA ALA A 146 -14.70 6.87 5.84
C ALA A 146 -13.29 6.94 6.47
N VAL A 147 -12.34 6.16 5.94
CA VAL A 147 -10.94 6.15 6.41
C VAL A 147 -10.13 7.27 5.78
N PHE A 148 -10.44 7.61 4.55
CA PHE A 148 -9.75 8.64 3.77
C PHE A 148 -10.76 9.58 3.12
N PRO A 149 -11.28 10.57 3.88
CA PRO A 149 -12.28 11.51 3.38
C PRO A 149 -11.77 12.33 2.19
N ASN A 150 -12.70 12.68 1.31
CA ASN A 150 -12.43 13.42 0.07
C ASN A 150 -11.50 12.67 -0.91
N VAL A 151 -11.57 11.35 -0.90
CA VAL A 151 -10.93 10.54 -1.93
C VAL A 151 -11.50 10.91 -3.31
N GLY A 152 -10.60 11.21 -4.25
CA GLY A 152 -10.92 11.67 -5.61
C GLY A 152 -11.54 10.59 -6.49
#